data_d22fa336a5ad67e223fe2e6b74e8bcc2
#
_entry.id   d22fa336a5ad67e223fe2e6b74e8bcc2
#
_cell.length_a   1.000
_cell.length_b   1.000
_cell.length_c   1.000
_cell.angle_alpha   90.00
_cell.angle_beta   90.00
_cell.angle_gamma   90.00
#
_symmetry.space_group_name_H-M   'P 1'
#
loop_
_entity.id
_entity.type
_entity.pdbx_description
1 polymer ?
#
loop_
_entity_poly.entity_id
_entity_poly.type
_entity_poly.pdbx_seq_one_letter_code
_entity_poly.pdbx_strand_id
1 'polypeptide(L)'
;MSGANISAEQASYDAIRKAVSNLQADINALNGQVRNEVASVIGSWQGGTSQAFASVMNDWNEGSNRATTALTEFEQSLSSVGAQAIQNEEDSQRAVQHTAGAVNLNA
;
A
#
# COMPACT_ATOMS: atom_id res chain seq x y z
N MET A 1 26.01 9.10 -9.69
CA MET A 1 25.59 7.97 -8.88
C MET A 1 24.28 8.18 -8.14
N SER A 2 23.99 9.40 -7.70
CA SER A 2 22.72 9.67 -7.03
C SER A 2 21.49 9.38 -7.92
N GLY A 3 21.59 9.62 -9.25
CA GLY A 3 20.52 9.25 -10.18
C GLY A 3 20.23 7.75 -10.22
N ALA A 4 21.26 6.92 -10.15
CA ALA A 4 21.10 5.46 -10.09
C ALA A 4 20.44 5.03 -8.77
N ASN A 5 20.79 5.66 -7.64
CA ASN A 5 20.17 5.38 -6.36
C ASN A 5 18.69 5.77 -6.34
N ILE A 6 18.32 6.92 -6.89
CA ILE A 6 16.94 7.37 -7.03
C ILE A 6 16.14 6.34 -7.85
N SER A 7 16.70 5.88 -8.98
CA SER A 7 16.03 4.92 -9.84
C SER A 7 15.80 3.58 -9.12
N ALA A 8 16.77 3.12 -8.32
CA ALA A 8 16.65 1.89 -7.55
C ALA A 8 15.59 2.03 -6.46
N GLU A 9 15.57 3.15 -5.74
CA GLU A 9 14.55 3.43 -4.72
C GLU A 9 13.17 3.53 -5.34
N GLN A 10 13.04 4.23 -6.45
CA GLN A 10 11.77 4.38 -7.16
C GLN A 10 11.25 3.00 -7.60
N ALA A 11 12.11 2.15 -8.15
CA ALA A 11 11.73 0.80 -8.55
C ALA A 11 11.28 -0.03 -7.35
N SER A 12 11.93 0.12 -6.20
CA SER A 12 11.55 -0.57 -4.96
C SER A 12 10.17 -0.11 -4.47
N TYR A 13 9.92 1.19 -4.42
CA TYR A 13 8.62 1.73 -4.01
C TYR A 13 7.52 1.30 -4.96
N ASP A 14 7.77 1.30 -6.26
CA ASP A 14 6.80 0.87 -7.27
C ASP A 14 6.48 -0.62 -7.14
N ALA A 15 7.49 -1.45 -6.86
CA ALA A 15 7.30 -2.88 -6.64
C ALA A 15 6.43 -3.13 -5.40
N ILE A 16 6.67 -2.41 -4.31
CA ILE A 16 5.88 -2.54 -3.08
C ILE A 16 4.44 -2.06 -3.31
N ARG A 17 4.24 -0.94 -3.98
CA ARG A 17 2.90 -0.44 -4.31
C ARG A 17 2.12 -1.44 -5.16
N LYS A 18 2.78 -2.07 -6.12
CA LYS A 18 2.17 -3.10 -6.94
C LYS A 18 1.78 -4.32 -6.11
N ALA A 19 2.64 -4.74 -5.19
CA ALA A 19 2.35 -5.84 -4.28
C ALA A 19 1.15 -5.51 -3.37
N VAL A 20 1.06 -4.30 -2.84
CA VAL A 20 -0.07 -3.84 -2.03
C VAL A 20 -1.36 -3.84 -2.85
N SER A 21 -1.32 -3.33 -4.08
CA SER A 21 -2.47 -3.33 -4.97
C SER A 21 -2.95 -4.74 -5.27
N ASN A 22 -2.03 -5.67 -5.53
CA ASN A 22 -2.36 -7.08 -5.76
C ASN A 22 -2.98 -7.71 -4.51
N LEU A 23 -2.46 -7.39 -3.33
CA LEU A 23 -3.01 -7.89 -2.06
C LEU A 23 -4.43 -7.38 -1.83
N GLN A 24 -4.71 -6.10 -2.12
CA GLN A 24 -6.06 -5.55 -2.04
C GLN A 24 -7.02 -6.29 -2.97
N ALA A 25 -6.60 -6.56 -4.20
CA ALA A 25 -7.39 -7.31 -5.16
C ALA A 25 -7.66 -8.74 -4.66
N ASP A 26 -6.65 -9.39 -4.08
CA ASP A 26 -6.77 -10.74 -3.53
C ASP A 26 -7.74 -10.78 -2.34
N ILE A 27 -7.68 -9.78 -1.45
CA ILE A 27 -8.60 -9.66 -0.32
C ILE A 27 -10.04 -9.51 -0.82
N ASN A 28 -10.27 -8.65 -1.81
CA ASN A 28 -11.58 -8.44 -2.39
C ASN A 28 -12.13 -9.71 -3.04
N ALA A 29 -11.29 -10.42 -3.79
CA ALA A 29 -11.66 -11.68 -4.43
C ALA A 29 -12.01 -12.75 -3.39
N LEU A 30 -11.20 -12.87 -2.33
CA LEU A 30 -11.45 -13.81 -1.25
C LEU A 30 -12.75 -13.50 -0.51
N ASN A 31 -13.01 -12.24 -0.22
CA ASN A 31 -14.26 -11.81 0.41
C ASN A 31 -15.48 -12.17 -0.45
N GLY A 32 -15.40 -11.97 -1.76
CA GLY A 32 -16.46 -12.36 -2.68
C GLY A 32 -16.69 -13.85 -2.69
N GLN A 33 -15.63 -14.64 -2.71
CA GLN A 33 -15.71 -16.09 -2.68
C GLN A 33 -16.33 -16.60 -1.38
N VAL A 34 -15.89 -16.07 -0.24
CA VAL A 34 -16.44 -16.45 1.08
C VAL A 34 -17.92 -16.10 1.16
N ARG A 35 -18.34 -14.92 0.70
CA ARG A 35 -19.74 -14.52 0.68
C ARG A 35 -20.58 -15.48 -0.15
N ASN A 36 -20.09 -15.87 -1.32
CA ASN A 36 -20.82 -16.78 -2.22
C ASN A 36 -20.97 -18.16 -1.60
N GLU A 37 -19.92 -18.69 -0.99
CA GLU A 37 -19.97 -19.99 -0.33
C GLU A 37 -20.89 -19.97 0.89
N VAL A 38 -20.84 -18.91 1.68
CA VAL A 38 -21.74 -18.74 2.82
C VAL A 38 -23.19 -18.65 2.36
N ALA A 39 -23.46 -17.86 1.32
CA ALA A 39 -24.81 -17.73 0.78
C ALA A 39 -25.37 -19.07 0.32
N SER A 40 -24.51 -19.97 -0.20
CA SER A 40 -24.95 -21.27 -0.68
C SER A 40 -25.33 -22.25 0.43
N VAL A 41 -24.79 -22.09 1.64
CA VAL A 41 -25.00 -23.04 2.76
C VAL A 41 -25.87 -22.45 3.88
N ILE A 42 -25.91 -21.14 4.06
CA ILE A 42 -26.55 -20.51 5.21
C ILE A 42 -28.05 -20.77 5.25
N GLY A 43 -28.68 -20.95 4.09
CA GLY A 43 -30.11 -21.25 4.00
C GLY A 43 -30.50 -22.60 4.60
N SER A 44 -29.55 -23.52 4.72
CA SER A 44 -29.76 -24.83 5.35
C SER A 44 -29.50 -24.82 6.87
N TRP A 45 -28.96 -23.72 7.40
CA TRP A 45 -28.72 -23.56 8.82
C TRP A 45 -29.94 -22.93 9.50
N GLN A 46 -30.16 -23.25 10.76
CA GLN A 46 -31.32 -22.78 11.50
C GLN A 46 -30.96 -21.99 12.74
N GLY A 47 -31.78 -21.00 13.03
CA GLY A 47 -31.82 -20.32 14.33
C GLY A 47 -30.50 -19.69 14.72
N GLY A 48 -30.02 -20.09 15.89
CA GLY A 48 -28.84 -19.50 16.51
C GLY A 48 -27.56 -19.73 15.73
N THR A 49 -27.42 -20.83 15.00
CA THR A 49 -26.23 -21.10 14.18
C THR A 49 -26.12 -20.08 13.04
N SER A 50 -27.21 -19.81 12.36
CA SER A 50 -27.25 -18.82 11.27
C SER A 50 -26.93 -17.42 11.79
N GLN A 51 -27.49 -17.03 12.92
CA GLN A 51 -27.24 -15.73 13.54
C GLN A 51 -25.81 -15.60 14.02
N ALA A 52 -25.27 -16.63 14.66
CA ALA A 52 -23.87 -16.63 15.11
C ALA A 52 -22.91 -16.48 13.94
N PHE A 53 -23.19 -17.14 12.83
CA PHE A 53 -22.36 -17.05 11.64
C PHE A 53 -22.46 -15.68 10.98
N ALA A 54 -23.67 -15.09 10.95
CA ALA A 54 -23.85 -13.72 10.44
C ALA A 54 -23.02 -12.73 11.26
N SER A 55 -22.94 -12.89 12.57
CA SER A 55 -22.11 -12.06 13.43
C SER A 55 -20.62 -12.21 13.09
N VAL A 56 -20.15 -13.45 12.90
CA VAL A 56 -18.77 -13.72 12.49
C VAL A 56 -18.47 -13.07 11.13
N MET A 57 -19.41 -13.14 10.19
CA MET A 57 -19.24 -12.53 8.87
C MET A 57 -19.21 -11.01 8.93
N ASN A 58 -19.99 -10.39 9.82
CA ASN A 58 -19.90 -8.95 10.04
C ASN A 58 -18.53 -8.55 10.57
N ASP A 59 -17.99 -9.28 11.53
CA ASP A 59 -16.65 -9.04 12.07
C ASP A 59 -15.58 -9.23 11.00
N TRP A 60 -15.73 -10.23 10.16
CA TRP A 60 -14.85 -10.49 9.02
C TRP A 60 -14.85 -9.31 8.04
N ASN A 61 -16.05 -8.82 7.69
CA ASN A 61 -16.20 -7.70 6.77
C ASN A 61 -15.57 -6.43 7.34
N GLU A 62 -15.78 -6.14 8.62
CA GLU A 62 -15.16 -5.00 9.30
C GLU A 62 -13.64 -5.12 9.31
N GLY A 63 -13.12 -6.31 9.64
CA GLY A 63 -11.69 -6.58 9.63
C GLY A 63 -11.07 -6.42 8.25
N SER A 64 -11.76 -6.92 7.21
CA SER A 64 -11.32 -6.79 5.82
C SER A 64 -11.31 -5.33 5.37
N ASN A 65 -12.33 -4.56 5.74
CA ASN A 65 -12.40 -3.14 5.41
C ASN A 65 -11.27 -2.36 6.09
N ARG A 66 -10.97 -2.67 7.35
CA ARG A 66 -9.86 -2.05 8.07
C ARG A 66 -8.52 -2.41 7.41
N ALA A 67 -8.34 -3.67 7.02
CA ALA A 67 -7.13 -4.11 6.34
C ALA A 67 -6.96 -3.39 5.01
N THR A 68 -8.01 -3.28 4.21
CA THR A 68 -7.97 -2.59 2.92
C THR A 68 -7.68 -1.11 3.10
N THR A 69 -8.29 -0.47 4.10
CA THR A 69 -8.01 0.94 4.42
C THR A 69 -6.56 1.13 4.84
N ALA A 70 -6.05 0.26 5.71
CA ALA A 70 -4.65 0.31 6.15
C ALA A 70 -3.69 0.14 4.97
N LEU A 71 -3.98 -0.77 4.03
CA LEU A 71 -3.18 -0.97 2.84
C LEU A 71 -3.20 0.26 1.93
N THR A 72 -4.35 0.91 1.77
CA THR A 72 -4.47 2.14 1.00
C THR A 72 -3.66 3.27 1.63
N GLU A 73 -3.73 3.42 2.94
CA GLU A 73 -2.94 4.42 3.66
C GLU A 73 -1.44 4.13 3.54
N PHE A 74 -1.06 2.86 3.62
CA PHE A 74 0.33 2.43 3.43
C PHE A 74 0.83 2.77 2.03
N GLU A 75 0.02 2.50 1.01
CA GLU A 75 0.35 2.83 -0.38
C GLU A 75 0.53 4.35 -0.57
N GLN A 76 -0.36 5.14 0.01
CA GLN A 76 -0.25 6.60 -0.03
C GLN A 76 1.00 7.09 0.68
N SER A 77 1.32 6.51 1.83
CA SER A 77 2.52 6.83 2.58
C SER A 77 3.78 6.49 1.79
N LEU A 78 3.80 5.33 1.11
CA LEU A 78 4.92 4.94 0.25
C LEU A 78 5.10 5.91 -0.92
N SER A 79 4.01 6.32 -1.56
CA SER A 79 4.07 7.30 -2.64
C SER A 79 4.64 8.62 -2.15
N SER A 80 4.21 9.08 -0.99
CA SER A 80 4.69 10.32 -0.39
C SER A 80 6.17 10.22 -0.02
N VAL A 81 6.59 9.13 0.60
CA VAL A 81 8.00 8.90 0.97
C VAL A 81 8.87 8.82 -0.27
N GLY A 82 8.43 8.11 -1.31
CA GLY A 82 9.14 8.00 -2.56
C GLY A 82 9.33 9.35 -3.25
N ALA A 83 8.26 10.15 -3.33
CA ALA A 83 8.34 11.49 -3.90
C ALA A 83 9.25 12.40 -3.08
N GLN A 84 9.18 12.31 -1.76
CA GLN A 84 10.02 13.10 -0.87
C GLN A 84 11.49 12.70 -0.98
N ALA A 85 11.79 11.41 -1.11
CA ALA A 85 13.14 10.92 -1.29
C ALA A 85 13.75 11.47 -2.59
N ILE A 86 12.99 11.49 -3.69
CA ILE A 86 13.42 12.06 -4.96
C ILE A 86 13.68 13.55 -4.81
N GLN A 87 12.77 14.27 -4.16
CA GLN A 87 12.91 15.70 -3.94
C GLN A 87 14.15 16.02 -3.08
N ASN A 88 14.36 15.24 -2.02
CA ASN A 88 15.52 15.42 -1.15
C ASN A 88 16.83 15.19 -1.91
N GLU A 89 16.87 14.21 -2.81
CA GLU A 89 18.04 13.93 -3.62
C GLU A 89 18.30 15.07 -4.62
N GLU A 90 17.26 15.59 -5.26
CA GLU A 90 17.39 16.75 -6.15
C GLU A 90 17.90 17.97 -5.41
N ASP A 91 17.40 18.21 -4.21
CA ASP A 91 17.84 19.32 -3.37
C ASP A 91 19.30 19.16 -2.96
N SER A 92 19.71 17.94 -2.63
CA SER A 92 21.10 17.62 -2.31
C SER A 92 22.03 17.86 -3.49
N GLN A 93 21.62 17.47 -4.70
CA GLN A 93 22.37 17.71 -5.92
C GLN A 93 22.53 19.20 -6.18
N ARG A 94 21.47 19.99 -6.04
CA ARG A 94 21.52 21.44 -6.19
C ARG A 94 22.45 22.08 -5.17
N ALA A 95 22.42 21.63 -3.94
CA ALA A 95 23.30 22.13 -2.89
C ALA A 95 24.76 21.84 -3.21
N VAL A 96 25.08 20.64 -3.68
CA VAL A 96 26.43 20.26 -4.08
C VAL A 96 26.91 21.10 -5.26
N GLN A 97 26.07 21.28 -6.27
CA GLN A 97 26.40 22.11 -7.44
C GLN A 97 26.68 23.56 -7.04
N HIS A 98 25.86 24.11 -6.14
CA HIS A 98 26.02 25.45 -5.64
C HIS A 98 27.34 25.61 -4.88
N THR A 99 27.66 24.65 -4.03
CA THR A 99 28.91 24.65 -3.27
C THR A 99 30.12 24.53 -4.21
N ALA A 100 30.07 23.67 -5.21
CA ALA A 100 31.12 23.54 -6.22
C ALA A 100 31.32 24.84 -6.99
N GLY A 101 30.23 25.51 -7.38
CA GLY A 101 30.29 26.78 -8.04
C GLY A 101 30.94 27.85 -7.16
N ALA A 102 30.60 27.89 -5.87
CA ALA A 102 31.20 28.85 -4.94
C ALA A 102 32.68 28.56 -4.74
N VAL A 103 33.09 27.32 -4.65
CA VAL A 103 34.51 26.94 -4.55
C VAL A 103 35.28 27.38 -5.80
N ASN A 104 34.71 27.14 -6.98
CA ASN A 104 35.33 27.54 -8.25
C ASN A 104 35.51 29.05 -8.35
N LEU A 105 34.55 29.81 -7.87
CA LEU A 105 34.65 31.29 -7.85
C LEU A 105 35.75 31.78 -6.92
N ASN A 106 36.04 31.07 -5.87
CA ASN A 106 37.06 31.40 -4.89
C ASN A 106 38.45 30.91 -5.29
N ALA A 107 38.51 30.03 -6.23
CA ALA A 107 39.79 29.52 -6.74
C ALA A 107 40.42 30.47 -7.74
#